data_e0847a7ed76349c0bd3c04d242ae189f
#
_entry.id   e0847a7ed76349c0bd3c04d242ae189f
#
_cell.length_a   1.000
_cell.length_b   1.000
_cell.length_c   1.000
_cell.angle_alpha   90.00
_cell.angle_beta   90.00
_cell.angle_gamma   90.00
#
_symmetry.space_group_name_H-M   'P 1'
#
loop_
_entity.id
_entity.type
_entity.pdbx_description
1 polymer ?
#
loop_
_entity_poly.entity_id
_entity_poly.type
_entity_poly.pdbx_seq_one_letter_code
_entity_poly.pdbx_strand_id
1 'polypeptide(L)' 'MQKTKNVMKGLTAKEEEIMGFFWEKGPLFVKEMLAFYEEPKPHFNTLSTIVRGLEDKGFLSHHTYGNTYQY' A
#
# COMPACT_ATOMS: atom_id res chain seq x y z
N MET A 1 4.06 15.38 -16.06
CA MET A 1 4.36 15.14 -15.52
C MET A 1 4.95 14.51 -15.04
N GLN A 2 5.28 14.08 -14.90
CA GLN A 2 5.72 13.35 -14.37
C GLN A 2 6.41 13.56 -13.38
N LYS A 3 6.75 14.21 -12.96
CA LYS A 3 7.23 14.51 -11.93
C LYS A 3 6.99 13.78 -10.80
N THR A 4 6.00 13.17 -10.66
CA THR A 4 5.63 12.28 -9.63
C THR A 4 6.62 11.24 -9.43
N LYS A 5 7.23 10.77 -10.47
CA LYS A 5 8.21 9.78 -10.35
C LYS A 5 9.35 10.16 -9.51
N ASN A 6 9.72 11.39 -9.55
CA ASN A 6 10.85 11.83 -8.75
C ASN A 6 10.54 11.76 -7.29
N VAL A 7 9.31 11.97 -6.93
CA VAL A 7 8.90 11.90 -5.55
C VAL A 7 8.94 10.49 -5.04
N MET A 8 8.90 9.54 -5.94
CA MET A 8 8.84 8.14 -5.59
C MET A 8 10.19 7.47 -5.53
N LYS A 9 11.26 8.25 -5.46
CA LYS A 9 12.55 7.68 -5.31
C LYS A 9 12.62 6.78 -4.13
N GLY A 10 13.21 5.64 -4.29
CA GLY A 10 13.34 4.68 -3.20
C GLY A 10 12.24 3.64 -3.12
N LEU A 11 11.23 3.76 -3.95
CA LEU A 11 10.16 2.77 -3.97
C LEU A 11 10.38 1.77 -5.10
N THR A 12 10.06 0.51 -4.83
CA THR A 12 10.07 -0.49 -5.87
C THR A 12 8.80 -0.35 -6.69
N ALA A 13 8.75 -1.04 -7.84
CA ALA A 13 7.56 -0.99 -8.68
C ALA A 13 6.33 -1.47 -7.94
N LYS A 14 6.49 -2.51 -7.13
CA LYS A 14 5.36 -3.04 -6.37
C LYS A 14 4.91 -2.06 -5.31
N GLU A 15 5.84 -1.38 -4.67
CA GLU A 15 5.50 -0.39 -3.67
C GLU A 15 4.77 0.79 -4.31
N GLU A 16 5.19 1.21 -5.49
CA GLU A 16 4.52 2.29 -6.19
C GLU A 16 3.10 1.91 -6.56
N GLU A 17 2.92 0.68 -6.98
CA GLU A 17 1.61 0.19 -7.33
C GLU A 17 0.67 0.28 -6.13
N ILE A 18 1.16 -0.14 -4.98
CA ILE A 18 0.37 -0.14 -3.76
C ILE A 18 0.10 1.29 -3.28
N MET A 19 1.11 2.15 -3.35
CA MET A 19 0.88 3.54 -2.99
C MET A 19 -0.18 4.18 -3.87
N GLY A 20 -0.25 3.76 -5.13
CA GLY A 20 -1.27 4.27 -6.03
C GLY A 20 -2.68 4.03 -5.52
N PHE A 21 -2.92 2.90 -4.88
CA PHE A 21 -4.21 2.63 -4.29
C PHE A 21 -4.55 3.64 -3.19
N PHE A 22 -3.57 3.94 -2.35
CA PHE A 22 -3.79 4.87 -1.26
C PHE A 22 -4.01 6.29 -1.78
N TRP A 23 -3.27 6.69 -2.80
CA TRP A 23 -3.44 8.01 -3.37
C TRP A 23 -4.82 8.17 -4.01
N GLU A 24 -5.30 7.11 -4.61
CA GLU A 24 -6.57 7.16 -5.30
C GLU A 24 -7.76 7.01 -4.38
N LYS A 25 -7.64 6.11 -3.41
CA LYS A 25 -8.78 5.74 -2.58
C LYS A 25 -8.72 6.21 -1.14
N GLY A 26 -7.56 6.66 -0.70
CA GLY A 26 -7.39 7.11 0.67
C GLY A 26 -7.09 5.97 1.62
N PRO A 27 -7.42 6.11 2.89
CA PRO A 27 -7.08 5.08 3.87
C PRO A 27 -7.72 3.74 3.53
N LEU A 28 -6.95 2.66 3.67
CA LEU A 28 -7.41 1.33 3.29
C LEU A 28 -6.93 0.29 4.29
N PHE A 29 -7.72 -0.76 4.44
CA PHE A 29 -7.27 -1.97 5.10
C PHE A 29 -6.61 -2.83 4.04
N VAL A 30 -5.58 -3.59 4.44
CA VAL A 30 -4.89 -4.46 3.51
C VAL A 30 -5.86 -5.45 2.87
N LYS A 31 -6.81 -5.93 3.65
CA LYS A 31 -7.82 -6.84 3.17
C LYS A 31 -8.62 -6.25 2.00
N GLU A 32 -8.88 -4.96 2.03
CA GLU A 32 -9.61 -4.30 0.97
C GLU A 32 -8.80 -4.27 -0.32
N MET A 33 -7.50 -4.18 -0.19
CA MET A 33 -6.64 -4.11 -1.35
C MET A 33 -6.65 -5.39 -2.16
N LEU A 34 -6.90 -6.51 -1.51
CA LEU A 34 -6.98 -7.77 -2.22
C LEU A 34 -8.10 -7.75 -3.26
N ALA A 35 -9.15 -7.00 -3.00
CA ALA A 35 -10.27 -6.93 -3.92
C ALA A 35 -9.93 -6.17 -5.20
N PHE A 36 -8.83 -5.43 -5.21
CA PHE A 36 -8.43 -4.67 -6.39
C PHE A 36 -7.64 -5.52 -7.38
N TYR A 37 -7.27 -6.73 -6.99
CA TYR A 37 -6.50 -7.61 -7.86
C TYR A 37 -7.37 -8.69 -8.46
N GLU A 38 -7.04 -9.08 -9.69
CA GLU A 38 -7.70 -10.21 -10.32
C GLU A 38 -6.90 -11.46 -10.00
N GLU A 39 -7.52 -12.61 -10.24
CA GLU A 39 -6.81 -13.85 -9.99
C GLU A 39 -5.65 -14.03 -10.94
N PRO A 40 -4.53 -14.58 -10.49
CA PRO A 40 -4.29 -15.00 -9.12
C PRO A 40 -3.96 -13.81 -8.23
N LYS A 41 -4.58 -13.75 -7.06
CA LYS A 41 -4.36 -12.64 -6.14
C LYS A 41 -3.10 -12.85 -5.32
N PRO A 42 -2.43 -11.77 -4.93
CA PRO A 42 -1.28 -11.91 -4.06
C PRO A 42 -1.75 -12.34 -2.66
N HIS A 43 -0.86 -12.90 -1.91
CA HIS A 43 -1.15 -13.31 -0.55
C HIS A 43 -1.35 -12.07 0.33
N PHE A 44 -2.28 -12.19 1.28
CA PHE A 44 -2.50 -11.14 2.26
C PHE A 44 -1.19 -10.79 2.96
N ASN A 45 -0.41 -11.80 3.34
CA ASN A 45 0.84 -11.57 4.04
C ASN A 45 1.85 -10.80 3.20
N THR A 46 1.86 -11.05 1.90
CA THR A 46 2.75 -10.34 0.99
C THR A 46 2.40 -8.86 0.96
N LEU A 47 1.12 -8.55 0.79
CA LEU A 47 0.69 -7.17 0.78
C LEU A 47 0.94 -6.49 2.11
N SER A 48 0.67 -7.20 3.19
CA SER A 48 0.87 -6.68 4.52
C SER A 48 2.33 -6.31 4.76
N THR A 49 3.24 -7.17 4.31
CA THR A 49 4.66 -6.92 4.47
C THR A 49 5.08 -5.66 3.71
N ILE A 50 4.58 -5.52 2.48
CA ILE A 50 4.93 -4.37 1.67
C ILE A 50 4.39 -3.09 2.30
N VAL A 51 3.16 -3.12 2.77
CA VAL A 51 2.53 -1.96 3.39
C VAL A 51 3.27 -1.56 4.65
N ARG A 52 3.69 -2.53 5.45
CA ARG A 52 4.46 -2.23 6.65
C ARG A 52 5.80 -1.62 6.30
N GLY A 53 6.42 -2.11 5.23
CA GLY A 53 7.66 -1.53 4.76
C GLY A 53 7.49 -0.09 4.34
N LEU A 54 6.36 0.24 3.72
CA LEU A 54 6.07 1.61 3.32
C LEU A 54 5.89 2.49 4.54
N GLU A 55 5.28 1.97 5.58
CA GLU A 55 5.13 2.72 6.81
C GLU A 55 6.49 2.97 7.44
N ASP A 56 7.37 1.96 7.45
CA ASP A 56 8.71 2.11 7.99
C ASP A 56 9.51 3.15 7.24
N LYS A 57 9.25 3.31 5.95
CA LYS A 57 9.94 4.31 5.15
C LYS A 57 9.34 5.69 5.28
N GLY A 58 8.24 5.81 6.00
CA GLY A 58 7.61 7.09 6.23
C GLY A 58 6.57 7.51 5.22
N PHE A 59 6.19 6.61 4.31
CA PHE A 59 5.18 6.94 3.30
C PHE A 59 3.76 6.72 3.78
N LEU A 60 3.59 5.88 4.80
CA LEU A 60 2.26 5.55 5.32
C LEU A 60 2.26 5.56 6.82
N SER A 61 1.09 5.72 7.41
CA SER A 61 0.89 5.50 8.82
C SER A 61 -0.39 4.71 8.96
N HIS A 62 -0.75 4.32 10.18
CA HIS A 62 -1.95 3.53 10.34
C HIS A 62 -2.71 3.91 11.60
N HIS A 63 -4.01 3.57 11.58
CA HIS A 63 -4.87 3.63 12.75
C HIS A 63 -5.28 2.22 13.09
N THR A 64 -5.38 1.94 14.37
CA THR A 64 -5.80 0.63 14.82
C THR A 64 -7.33 0.60 14.96
N TYR A 65 -7.93 -0.43 14.39
CA TYR A 65 -9.36 -0.67 14.53
C TYR A 65 -9.53 -2.09 15.01
N GLY A 66 -9.77 -2.26 16.31
CA GLY A 66 -9.86 -3.59 16.87
C GLY A 66 -8.58 -4.36 16.61
N ASN A 67 -8.67 -5.44 15.86
CA ASN A 67 -7.52 -6.27 15.55
C ASN A 67 -6.91 -5.97 14.20
N THR A 68 -7.35 -4.90 13.53
CA THR A 68 -6.83 -4.60 12.21
C THR A 68 -6.27 -3.20 12.16
N TYR A 69 -5.50 -2.94 11.10
CA TYR A 69 -4.91 -1.63 10.88
C TYR A 69 -5.40 -1.07 9.57
N GLN A 70 -5.78 0.19 9.58
CA GLN A 70 -6.11 0.90 8.35
C GLN A 70 -4.96 1.85 8.04
N TYR A 71 -4.34 1.69 6.89
CA TYR A 71 -3.20 2.48 6.46
C TYR A 71 -3.61 3.67 5.62
#